data_e299243c766e3c3bf773318cacd8830e
#
_entry.id   e299243c766e3c3bf773318cacd8830e
#
_cell.length_a   1.000
_cell.length_b   1.000
_cell.length_c   1.000
_cell.angle_alpha   90.00
_cell.angle_beta   90.00
_cell.angle_gamma   90.00
#
_symmetry.space_group_name_H-M   'P 1'
#
loop_
_entity.id
_entity.type
_entity.pdbx_description
1 polymer ?
#
loop_
_entity_poly.entity_id
_entity_poly.type
_entity_poly.pdbx_seq_one_letter_code
_entity_poly.pdbx_strand_id
1 'polypeptide(L)'
;MLIINDLTLRMAGRLLLDHASLTLPAGTKAGLVGRNGTGKTTLFKAITGDFPSETGSISLPKNTRIGQVAQEAPGTEEPLIEIVLKADVERQALLEEEKTATDPHRIAEIHTRLADIDAHSAESRAATILAGLGFDDAAQKRPASSFSGGWRMRVALAAVLFSEPDLLLLDEPTNYLDLEGTLWLENYVSKYPHTVLLISHDRDLLNRAVNSIVHLDQKKLTFWRGGYDQFERQLTEQRELQEKSRVKQEAQRKHMESFVERFRAKASKARQAQSRLKALEKLKPIAAVVNDTVRPFSFPEPVKTVASPIVALNGVNVGYTEGNPVLKKMTLRIDACL
;
A
#
# COMPACT_ATOMS: atom_id res chain seq x y z
N MET A 1 4.09 9.79 14.48
CA MET A 1 5.08 8.69 14.49
C MET A 1 4.37 7.40 14.85
N LEU A 2 4.44 6.36 14.01
CA LEU A 2 3.89 5.03 14.26
C LEU A 2 5.03 4.11 14.72
N ILE A 3 4.84 3.43 15.85
CA ILE A 3 5.82 2.47 16.40
C ILE A 3 5.14 1.11 16.51
N ILE A 4 5.72 0.11 15.92
CA ILE A 4 5.35 -1.30 16.02
C ILE A 4 6.49 -2.01 16.74
N ASN A 5 6.19 -2.65 17.86
CA ASN A 5 7.16 -3.36 18.70
C ASN A 5 6.79 -4.82 18.81
N ASP A 6 7.70 -5.69 18.39
CA ASP A 6 7.65 -7.15 18.58
C ASP A 6 6.30 -7.79 18.20
N LEU A 7 5.69 -7.28 17.13
CA LEU A 7 4.34 -7.59 16.71
C LEU A 7 4.26 -8.98 16.06
N THR A 8 3.36 -9.80 16.58
CA THR A 8 2.98 -11.08 15.99
C THR A 8 1.51 -11.02 15.56
N LEU A 9 1.25 -11.28 14.26
CA LEU A 9 -0.09 -11.37 13.71
C LEU A 9 -0.32 -12.75 13.11
N ARG A 10 -1.47 -13.36 13.45
CA ARG A 10 -1.89 -14.64 12.92
C ARG A 10 -3.34 -14.57 12.45
N MET A 11 -3.62 -15.04 11.25
CA MET A 11 -4.96 -15.08 10.67
C MET A 11 -5.29 -16.50 10.21
N ALA A 12 -6.40 -17.06 10.67
CA ALA A 12 -6.86 -18.42 10.35
C ALA A 12 -5.74 -19.48 10.51
N GLY A 13 -4.98 -19.41 11.62
CA GLY A 13 -3.88 -20.34 11.91
C GLY A 13 -2.56 -20.03 11.18
N ARG A 14 -2.56 -19.16 10.16
CA ARG A 14 -1.36 -18.77 9.41
C ARG A 14 -0.67 -17.58 10.07
N LEU A 15 0.62 -17.72 10.37
CA LEU A 15 1.47 -16.66 10.88
C LEU A 15 1.82 -15.67 9.76
N LEU A 16 1.38 -14.42 9.89
CA LEU A 16 1.59 -13.34 8.91
C LEU A 16 2.78 -12.46 9.28
N LEU A 17 2.86 -12.04 10.54
CA LEU A 17 4.01 -11.34 11.13
C LEU A 17 4.53 -12.14 12.31
N ASP A 18 5.84 -12.13 12.49
CA ASP A 18 6.57 -12.87 13.51
C ASP A 18 7.59 -11.97 14.19
N HIS A 19 7.28 -11.48 15.40
CA HIS A 19 8.15 -10.56 16.15
C HIS A 19 8.64 -9.40 15.26
N ALA A 20 7.72 -8.75 14.52
CA ALA A 20 8.04 -7.68 13.60
C ALA A 20 8.09 -6.33 14.33
N SER A 21 9.10 -5.53 14.04
CA SER A 21 9.25 -4.19 14.60
C SER A 21 9.48 -3.16 13.50
N LEU A 22 8.86 -1.99 13.64
CA LEU A 22 8.96 -0.89 12.68
C LEU A 22 8.78 0.43 13.40
N THR A 23 9.57 1.41 13.04
CA THR A 23 9.36 2.81 13.44
C THR A 23 9.18 3.66 12.19
N LEU A 24 8.01 4.27 12.04
CA LEU A 24 7.69 5.19 10.96
C LEU A 24 7.64 6.62 11.50
N PRO A 25 8.58 7.49 11.12
CA PRO A 25 8.60 8.89 11.57
C PRO A 25 7.35 9.67 11.14
N ALA A 26 7.00 10.71 11.89
CA ALA A 26 5.92 11.62 11.49
C ALA A 26 6.24 12.31 10.16
N GLY A 27 5.22 12.55 9.34
CA GLY A 27 5.35 13.19 8.02
C GLY A 27 5.98 12.31 6.94
N THR A 28 6.30 11.03 7.23
CA THR A 28 6.81 10.09 6.23
C THR A 28 5.70 9.63 5.29
N LYS A 29 5.98 9.62 3.99
CA LYS A 29 5.16 8.95 2.99
C LYS A 29 5.81 7.62 2.68
N ALA A 30 5.22 6.53 3.15
CA ALA A 30 5.80 5.19 2.99
C ALA A 30 4.93 4.28 2.14
N GLY A 31 5.54 3.58 1.19
CA GLY A 31 4.89 2.47 0.48
C GLY A 31 5.07 1.16 1.25
N LEU A 32 3.99 0.46 1.56
CA LEU A 32 4.04 -0.89 2.14
C LEU A 32 4.03 -1.92 1.03
N VAL A 33 5.17 -2.53 0.78
CA VAL A 33 5.36 -3.51 -0.29
C VAL A 33 5.62 -4.91 0.27
N GLY A 34 5.21 -5.90 -0.49
CA GLY A 34 5.35 -7.32 -0.14
C GLY A 34 4.46 -8.18 -1.03
N ARG A 35 4.70 -9.49 -1.04
CA ARG A 35 3.92 -10.44 -1.87
C ARG A 35 2.44 -10.43 -1.51
N ASN A 36 1.60 -10.88 -2.44
CA ASN A 36 0.18 -11.05 -2.16
C ASN A 36 -0.03 -12.11 -1.07
N GLY A 37 -0.98 -11.84 -0.16
CA GLY A 37 -1.27 -12.74 0.96
C GLY A 37 -0.22 -12.74 2.09
N THR A 38 0.73 -11.80 2.12
CA THR A 38 1.68 -11.66 3.25
C THR A 38 1.10 -10.98 4.48
N GLY A 39 -0.09 -10.34 4.37
CA GLY A 39 -0.75 -9.69 5.50
C GLY A 39 -0.67 -8.15 5.49
N LYS A 40 -0.41 -7.50 4.34
CA LYS A 40 -0.38 -6.03 4.23
C LYS A 40 -1.68 -5.39 4.73
N THR A 41 -2.83 -5.81 4.18
CA THR A 41 -4.16 -5.34 4.61
C THR A 41 -4.48 -5.71 6.07
N THR A 42 -4.01 -6.89 6.53
CA THR A 42 -4.18 -7.29 7.94
C THR A 42 -3.39 -6.38 8.88
N LEU A 43 -2.19 -5.95 8.46
CA LEU A 43 -1.42 -4.96 9.22
C LEU A 43 -2.17 -3.62 9.30
N PHE A 44 -2.83 -3.17 8.24
CA PHE A 44 -3.68 -1.96 8.30
C PHE A 44 -4.79 -2.13 9.33
N LYS A 45 -5.51 -3.25 9.29
CA LYS A 45 -6.55 -3.57 10.28
C LYS A 45 -6.01 -3.65 11.72
N ALA A 46 -4.76 -4.09 11.91
CA ALA A 46 -4.13 -4.09 13.21
C ALA A 46 -3.75 -2.66 13.68
N ILE A 47 -3.36 -1.78 12.76
CA ILE A 47 -3.06 -0.37 13.06
C ILE A 47 -4.33 0.40 13.44
N THR A 48 -5.46 0.12 12.78
CA THR A 48 -6.76 0.74 13.11
C THR A 48 -7.40 0.15 14.37
N GLY A 49 -6.91 -0.99 14.86
CA GLY A 49 -7.49 -1.71 16.01
C GLY A 49 -8.60 -2.70 15.65
N ASP A 50 -8.92 -2.84 14.35
CA ASP A 50 -9.94 -3.78 13.87
C ASP A 50 -9.49 -5.24 13.88
N PHE A 51 -8.19 -5.47 14.08
CA PHE A 51 -7.61 -6.80 14.16
C PHE A 51 -6.64 -6.91 15.35
N PRO A 52 -6.88 -7.83 16.30
CA PRO A 52 -6.04 -7.97 17.48
C PRO A 52 -4.68 -8.58 17.15
N SER A 53 -3.63 -8.12 17.81
CA SER A 53 -2.31 -8.76 17.78
C SER A 53 -2.26 -9.95 18.76
N GLU A 54 -1.49 -10.98 18.41
CA GLU A 54 -1.21 -12.11 19.31
C GLU A 54 -0.19 -11.70 20.39
N THR A 55 0.87 -11.02 20.00
CA THR A 55 1.88 -10.42 20.89
C THR A 55 2.35 -9.08 20.34
N GLY A 56 3.05 -8.33 21.17
CA GLY A 56 3.61 -7.04 20.82
C GLY A 56 2.62 -5.89 20.93
N SER A 57 3.00 -4.73 20.42
CA SER A 57 2.19 -3.52 20.52
C SER A 57 2.35 -2.61 19.31
N ILE A 58 1.28 -1.89 19.00
CA ILE A 58 1.25 -0.79 18.04
C ILE A 58 0.98 0.48 18.83
N SER A 59 1.85 1.48 18.70
CA SER A 59 1.76 2.74 19.43
C SER A 59 1.72 3.92 18.48
N LEU A 60 0.73 4.78 18.70
CA LEU A 60 0.55 6.07 18.05
C LEU A 60 0.49 7.18 19.10
N PRO A 61 0.80 8.43 18.80
CA PRO A 61 0.56 9.55 19.69
C PRO A 61 -0.91 9.61 20.13
N LYS A 62 -1.15 10.15 21.33
CA LYS A 62 -2.55 10.35 21.79
C LYS A 62 -3.29 11.23 20.79
N ASN A 63 -4.57 10.95 20.61
CA ASN A 63 -5.47 11.68 19.71
C ASN A 63 -5.07 11.70 18.23
N THR A 64 -4.22 10.74 17.78
CA THR A 64 -3.91 10.59 16.36
C THR A 64 -5.16 10.21 15.58
N ARG A 65 -5.55 11.03 14.60
CA ARG A 65 -6.65 10.73 13.67
C ARG A 65 -6.12 9.77 12.60
N ILE A 66 -6.72 8.60 12.50
CA ILE A 66 -6.40 7.61 11.47
C ILE A 66 -7.48 7.67 10.40
N GLY A 67 -7.10 7.84 9.13
CA GLY A 67 -8.00 7.77 7.99
C GLY A 67 -7.71 6.54 7.16
N GLN A 68 -8.74 5.76 6.90
CA GLN A 68 -8.70 4.62 5.99
C GLN A 68 -9.94 4.65 5.11
N VAL A 69 -9.78 4.30 3.83
CA VAL A 69 -10.92 4.19 2.91
C VAL A 69 -11.77 2.99 3.31
N ALA A 70 -13.07 3.20 3.51
CA ALA A 70 -14.02 2.12 3.77
C ALA A 70 -14.06 1.15 2.57
N GLN A 71 -14.27 -0.14 2.83
CA GLN A 71 -14.37 -1.15 1.77
C GLN A 71 -15.64 -1.00 0.92
N GLU A 72 -16.68 -0.39 1.48
CA GLU A 72 -17.94 -0.11 0.78
C GLU A 72 -18.32 1.35 1.03
N ALA A 73 -18.65 2.06 -0.04
CA ALA A 73 -19.21 3.39 0.03
C ALA A 73 -20.74 3.32 -0.07
N PRO A 74 -21.49 3.89 0.88
CA PRO A 74 -22.94 3.83 0.88
C PRO A 74 -23.53 4.56 -0.34
N GLY A 75 -24.56 3.96 -0.94
CA GLY A 75 -25.34 4.59 -2.01
C GLY A 75 -26.50 5.38 -1.41
N THR A 76 -26.21 6.49 -0.76
CA THR A 76 -27.21 7.40 -0.16
C THR A 76 -27.82 8.35 -1.19
N GLU A 77 -28.97 8.93 -0.86
CA GLU A 77 -29.60 9.99 -1.66
C GLU A 77 -28.96 11.37 -1.47
N GLU A 78 -27.88 11.44 -0.69
CA GLU A 78 -27.14 12.66 -0.45
C GLU A 78 -26.22 13.04 -1.61
N PRO A 79 -26.06 14.33 -1.92
CA PRO A 79 -25.07 14.82 -2.86
C PRO A 79 -23.64 14.41 -2.48
N LEU A 80 -22.78 14.16 -3.49
CA LEU A 80 -21.40 13.74 -3.21
C LEU A 80 -20.63 14.74 -2.36
N ILE A 81 -20.82 16.04 -2.61
CA ILE A 81 -20.14 17.12 -1.85
C ILE A 81 -20.50 17.07 -0.37
N GLU A 82 -21.76 16.80 -0.03
CA GLU A 82 -22.21 16.70 1.36
C GLU A 82 -21.61 15.50 2.08
N ILE A 83 -21.49 14.36 1.38
CA ILE A 83 -20.85 13.16 1.94
C ILE A 83 -19.39 13.47 2.30
N VAL A 84 -18.66 14.17 1.42
CA VAL A 84 -17.27 14.54 1.65
C VAL A 84 -17.17 15.53 2.81
N LEU A 85 -18.01 16.56 2.86
CA LEU A 85 -18.02 17.57 3.94
C LEU A 85 -18.31 16.96 5.31
N LYS A 86 -19.15 15.91 5.39
CA LYS A 86 -19.45 15.19 6.63
C LYS A 86 -18.29 14.36 7.19
N ALA A 87 -17.26 14.10 6.39
CA ALA A 87 -16.09 13.37 6.85
C ALA A 87 -15.24 14.18 7.85
N ASP A 88 -15.35 15.50 7.86
CA ASP A 88 -14.78 16.36 8.90
C ASP A 88 -15.74 16.44 10.09
N VAL A 89 -15.63 15.46 10.99
CA VAL A 89 -16.48 15.29 12.16
C VAL A 89 -16.38 16.49 13.12
N GLU A 90 -15.19 17.08 13.28
CA GLU A 90 -14.98 18.25 14.14
C GLU A 90 -15.75 19.47 13.61
N ARG A 91 -15.61 19.74 12.32
CA ARG A 91 -16.33 20.80 11.65
C ARG A 91 -17.84 20.62 11.78
N GLN A 92 -18.35 19.41 11.54
CA GLN A 92 -19.78 19.09 11.66
C GLN A 92 -20.29 19.34 13.08
N ALA A 93 -19.57 18.84 14.08
CA ALA A 93 -19.94 19.02 15.49
C ALA A 93 -20.00 20.50 15.89
N LEU A 94 -19.01 21.30 15.47
CA LEU A 94 -18.96 22.73 15.74
C LEU A 94 -20.13 23.50 15.07
N LEU A 95 -20.45 23.18 13.81
CA LEU A 95 -21.57 23.80 13.09
C LEU A 95 -22.94 23.42 13.68
N GLU A 96 -23.10 22.20 14.21
CA GLU A 96 -24.33 21.80 14.89
C GLU A 96 -24.44 22.48 16.28
N GLU A 97 -23.33 22.58 17.02
CA GLU A 97 -23.29 23.26 18.31
C GLU A 97 -23.58 24.75 18.16
N GLU A 98 -23.06 25.40 17.11
CA GLU A 98 -23.31 26.82 16.80
C GLU A 98 -24.80 27.13 16.70
N LYS A 99 -25.62 26.24 16.12
CA LYS A 99 -27.07 26.44 15.96
C LYS A 99 -27.84 26.48 17.29
N THR A 100 -27.27 25.85 18.32
CA THR A 100 -27.92 25.66 19.63
C THR A 100 -27.27 26.44 20.77
N ALA A 101 -26.02 26.90 20.57
CA ALA A 101 -25.27 27.61 21.59
C ALA A 101 -25.91 28.96 21.92
N THR A 102 -26.08 29.24 23.21
CA THR A 102 -26.63 30.49 23.73
C THR A 102 -25.64 31.32 24.55
N ASP A 103 -24.53 30.66 24.98
CA ASP A 103 -23.46 31.34 25.72
C ASP A 103 -22.53 32.10 24.75
N PRO A 104 -22.39 33.43 24.92
CA PRO A 104 -21.55 34.25 24.06
C PRO A 104 -20.05 33.82 24.06
N HIS A 105 -19.54 33.36 25.20
CA HIS A 105 -18.15 32.86 25.27
C HIS A 105 -17.98 31.60 24.45
N ARG A 106 -18.91 30.65 24.56
CA ARG A 106 -18.88 29.43 23.79
C ARG A 106 -19.03 29.66 22.29
N ILE A 107 -19.92 30.62 21.90
CA ILE A 107 -20.05 31.00 20.48
C ILE A 107 -18.73 31.57 19.95
N ALA A 108 -18.05 32.44 20.70
CA ALA A 108 -16.75 32.98 20.29
C ALA A 108 -15.67 31.89 20.16
N GLU A 109 -15.63 30.90 21.06
CA GLU A 109 -14.74 29.72 20.95
C GLU A 109 -15.03 28.91 19.70
N ILE A 110 -16.31 28.63 19.40
CA ILE A 110 -16.73 27.89 18.21
C ILE A 110 -16.22 28.60 16.94
N HIS A 111 -16.49 29.91 16.82
CA HIS A 111 -16.05 30.69 15.65
C HIS A 111 -14.52 30.74 15.53
N THR A 112 -13.81 30.88 16.64
CA THR A 112 -12.35 30.83 16.65
C THR A 112 -11.87 29.48 16.14
N ARG A 113 -12.45 28.37 16.63
CA ARG A 113 -12.07 27.03 16.22
C ARG A 113 -12.44 26.74 14.77
N LEU A 114 -13.61 27.18 14.29
CA LEU A 114 -13.98 27.07 12.87
C LEU A 114 -13.02 27.86 11.96
N ALA A 115 -12.52 29.02 12.41
CA ALA A 115 -11.48 29.75 11.68
C ALA A 115 -10.15 29.01 11.68
N ASP A 116 -9.73 28.43 12.81
CA ASP A 116 -8.47 27.67 12.95
C ASP A 116 -8.41 26.45 12.03
N ILE A 117 -9.55 25.75 11.86
CA ILE A 117 -9.64 24.56 10.96
C ILE A 117 -9.98 24.94 9.52
N ASP A 118 -9.98 26.22 9.18
CA ASP A 118 -10.32 26.76 7.86
C ASP A 118 -11.68 26.23 7.32
N ALA A 119 -12.68 26.23 8.18
CA ALA A 119 -14.02 25.70 7.88
C ALA A 119 -14.71 26.46 6.73
N HIS A 120 -14.35 27.72 6.48
CA HIS A 120 -14.92 28.54 5.40
C HIS A 120 -14.49 28.09 4.01
N SER A 121 -13.29 27.51 3.87
CA SER A 121 -12.79 26.96 2.60
C SER A 121 -13.20 25.51 2.36
N ALA A 122 -13.86 24.86 3.33
CA ALA A 122 -14.18 23.45 3.31
C ALA A 122 -14.88 22.98 2.03
N GLU A 123 -15.91 23.74 1.57
CA GLU A 123 -16.65 23.40 0.35
C GLU A 123 -15.75 23.46 -0.89
N SER A 124 -14.92 24.50 -1.01
CA SER A 124 -13.97 24.63 -2.11
C SER A 124 -12.91 23.53 -2.09
N ARG A 125 -12.39 23.17 -0.91
CA ARG A 125 -11.43 22.05 -0.75
C ARG A 125 -12.06 20.71 -1.15
N ALA A 126 -13.29 20.44 -0.65
CA ALA A 126 -14.02 19.21 -1.00
C ALA A 126 -14.30 19.13 -2.51
N ALA A 127 -14.74 20.24 -3.12
CA ALA A 127 -14.97 20.31 -4.56
C ALA A 127 -13.69 20.08 -5.38
N THR A 128 -12.55 20.64 -4.93
CA THR A 128 -11.24 20.44 -5.56
C THR A 128 -10.79 18.98 -5.52
N ILE A 129 -10.99 18.31 -4.38
CA ILE A 129 -10.65 16.89 -4.23
C ILE A 129 -11.56 16.04 -5.13
N LEU A 130 -12.86 16.29 -5.14
CA LEU A 130 -13.82 15.59 -5.99
C LEU A 130 -13.49 15.80 -7.49
N ALA A 131 -13.18 17.03 -7.90
CA ALA A 131 -12.77 17.31 -9.28
C ALA A 131 -11.50 16.56 -9.67
N GLY A 132 -10.51 16.49 -8.79
CA GLY A 132 -9.28 15.71 -8.98
C GLY A 132 -9.52 14.20 -9.13
N LEU A 133 -10.60 13.68 -8.55
CA LEU A 133 -11.01 12.27 -8.67
C LEU A 133 -12.02 12.03 -9.81
N GLY A 134 -12.25 13.04 -10.67
CA GLY A 134 -13.03 12.90 -11.90
C GLY A 134 -14.50 13.31 -11.79
N PHE A 135 -14.90 14.02 -10.71
CA PHE A 135 -16.28 14.52 -10.57
C PHE A 135 -16.37 16.01 -10.95
N ASP A 136 -17.03 16.32 -12.03
CA ASP A 136 -17.35 17.71 -12.40
C ASP A 136 -18.37 18.33 -11.43
N ASP A 137 -18.57 19.65 -11.52
CA ASP A 137 -19.47 20.40 -10.64
C ASP A 137 -20.92 19.88 -10.68
N ALA A 138 -21.36 19.35 -11.81
CA ALA A 138 -22.69 18.79 -11.96
C ALA A 138 -22.80 17.43 -11.26
N ALA A 139 -21.78 16.59 -11.38
CA ALA A 139 -21.69 15.29 -10.71
C ALA A 139 -21.63 15.44 -9.19
N GLN A 140 -20.90 16.43 -8.66
CA GLN A 140 -20.75 16.67 -7.22
C GLN A 140 -22.10 16.94 -6.50
N LYS A 141 -23.08 17.48 -7.23
CA LYS A 141 -24.44 17.80 -6.71
C LYS A 141 -25.43 16.65 -6.86
N ARG A 142 -25.03 15.57 -7.50
CA ARG A 142 -25.89 14.40 -7.69
C ARG A 142 -25.84 13.47 -6.49
N PRO A 143 -26.91 12.70 -6.24
CA PRO A 143 -26.95 11.71 -5.15
C PRO A 143 -25.96 10.55 -5.42
N ALA A 144 -25.34 10.05 -4.35
CA ALA A 144 -24.38 8.95 -4.43
C ALA A 144 -25.00 7.66 -5.00
N SER A 145 -26.30 7.43 -4.77
CA SER A 145 -27.07 6.31 -5.31
C SER A 145 -27.04 6.25 -6.84
N SER A 146 -26.90 7.41 -7.52
CA SER A 146 -26.85 7.49 -8.98
C SER A 146 -25.53 7.00 -9.61
N PHE A 147 -24.53 6.65 -8.81
CA PHE A 147 -23.21 6.25 -9.26
C PHE A 147 -22.96 4.75 -9.04
N SER A 148 -22.10 4.17 -9.90
CA SER A 148 -21.66 2.79 -9.74
C SER A 148 -20.78 2.60 -8.50
N GLY A 149 -20.59 1.35 -8.07
CA GLY A 149 -19.75 1.02 -6.90
C GLY A 149 -18.33 1.61 -6.98
N GLY A 150 -17.69 1.54 -8.15
CA GLY A 150 -16.34 2.10 -8.33
C GLY A 150 -16.30 3.63 -8.18
N TRP A 151 -17.31 4.34 -8.69
CA TRP A 151 -17.43 5.78 -8.49
C TRP A 151 -17.70 6.13 -7.03
N ARG A 152 -18.54 5.37 -6.33
CA ARG A 152 -18.76 5.56 -4.89
C ARG A 152 -17.47 5.35 -4.07
N MET A 153 -16.62 4.41 -4.48
CA MET A 153 -15.31 4.23 -3.83
C MET A 153 -14.39 5.45 -4.01
N ARG A 154 -14.46 6.15 -5.16
CA ARG A 154 -13.75 7.44 -5.33
C ARG A 154 -14.28 8.51 -4.36
N VAL A 155 -15.60 8.53 -4.10
CA VAL A 155 -16.19 9.45 -3.10
C VAL A 155 -15.71 9.10 -1.68
N ALA A 156 -15.64 7.82 -1.32
CA ALA A 156 -15.08 7.40 -0.05
C ALA A 156 -13.61 7.81 0.11
N LEU A 157 -12.83 7.69 -0.96
CA LEU A 157 -11.45 8.21 -0.99
C LEU A 157 -11.43 9.72 -0.81
N ALA A 158 -12.28 10.48 -1.54
CA ALA A 158 -12.39 11.94 -1.38
C ALA A 158 -12.68 12.33 0.07
N ALA A 159 -13.61 11.66 0.73
CA ALA A 159 -13.99 11.90 2.11
C ALA A 159 -12.79 11.72 3.08
N VAL A 160 -12.03 10.65 2.92
CA VAL A 160 -10.84 10.40 3.75
C VAL A 160 -9.74 11.43 3.47
N LEU A 161 -9.50 11.80 2.22
CA LEU A 161 -8.51 12.82 1.87
C LEU A 161 -8.91 14.19 2.41
N PHE A 162 -10.19 14.53 2.35
CA PHE A 162 -10.74 15.79 2.85
C PHE A 162 -10.61 15.94 4.38
N SER A 163 -10.77 14.85 5.12
CA SER A 163 -10.66 14.87 6.59
C SER A 163 -9.24 15.09 7.11
N GLU A 164 -8.23 15.04 6.24
CA GLU A 164 -6.81 15.27 6.53
C GLU A 164 -6.32 14.57 7.81
N PRO A 165 -6.40 13.23 7.90
CA PRO A 165 -5.96 12.50 9.09
C PRO A 165 -4.45 12.59 9.31
N ASP A 166 -4.01 12.48 10.58
CA ASP A 166 -2.59 12.48 10.96
C ASP A 166 -1.83 11.23 10.44
N LEU A 167 -2.56 10.13 10.28
CA LEU A 167 -2.10 8.90 9.63
C LEU A 167 -3.10 8.47 8.57
N LEU A 168 -2.71 8.59 7.31
CA LEU A 168 -3.50 8.18 6.16
C LEU A 168 -3.09 6.78 5.70
N LEU A 169 -4.04 5.84 5.70
CA LEU A 169 -3.86 4.46 5.26
C LEU A 169 -4.61 4.24 3.94
N LEU A 170 -3.86 3.97 2.86
CA LEU A 170 -4.41 3.73 1.53
C LEU A 170 -4.08 2.30 1.08
N ASP A 171 -5.11 1.49 0.84
CA ASP A 171 -4.96 0.12 0.34
C ASP A 171 -5.42 0.04 -1.11
N GLU A 172 -4.47 -0.06 -2.04
CA GLU A 172 -4.67 -0.13 -3.50
C GLU A 172 -5.62 0.95 -4.04
N PRO A 173 -5.37 2.25 -3.75
CA PRO A 173 -6.32 3.32 -4.08
C PRO A 173 -6.51 3.52 -5.58
N THR A 174 -5.55 3.09 -6.41
CA THR A 174 -5.59 3.22 -7.87
C THR A 174 -6.57 2.26 -8.55
N ASN A 175 -7.04 1.21 -7.86
CA ASN A 175 -7.94 0.22 -8.46
C ASN A 175 -9.26 0.81 -8.98
N TYR A 176 -9.67 1.96 -8.45
CA TYR A 176 -10.94 2.62 -8.81
C TYR A 176 -10.72 3.91 -9.61
N LEU A 177 -9.46 4.28 -9.89
CA LEU A 177 -9.10 5.51 -10.58
C LEU A 177 -8.75 5.23 -12.05
N ASP A 178 -9.05 6.20 -12.90
CA ASP A 178 -8.47 6.30 -14.24
C ASP A 178 -7.07 6.93 -14.16
N LEU A 179 -6.44 7.09 -15.30
CA LEU A 179 -5.09 7.64 -15.36
C LEU A 179 -5.01 9.06 -14.78
N GLU A 180 -6.00 9.90 -15.09
CA GLU A 180 -6.03 11.29 -14.62
C GLU A 180 -6.19 11.37 -13.10
N GLY A 181 -7.13 10.59 -12.54
CA GLY A 181 -7.31 10.49 -11.10
C GLY A 181 -6.09 9.90 -10.38
N THR A 182 -5.38 8.95 -11.01
CA THR A 182 -4.13 8.39 -10.45
C THR A 182 -3.03 9.45 -10.41
N LEU A 183 -2.80 10.20 -11.48
CA LEU A 183 -1.81 11.28 -11.52
C LEU A 183 -2.14 12.40 -10.53
N TRP A 184 -3.41 12.72 -10.37
CA TRP A 184 -3.85 13.67 -9.36
C TRP A 184 -3.55 13.16 -7.94
N LEU A 185 -3.88 11.89 -7.66
CA LEU A 185 -3.62 11.27 -6.35
C LEU A 185 -2.12 11.21 -6.02
N GLU A 186 -1.27 10.88 -7.00
CA GLU A 186 0.19 10.93 -6.85
C GLU A 186 0.65 12.31 -6.35
N ASN A 187 0.20 13.37 -7.02
CA ASN A 187 0.55 14.74 -6.65
C ASN A 187 -0.01 15.13 -5.28
N TYR A 188 -1.22 14.72 -4.95
CA TYR A 188 -1.85 14.97 -3.66
C TYR A 188 -1.08 14.30 -2.52
N VAL A 189 -0.80 12.99 -2.63
CA VAL A 189 -0.07 12.21 -1.62
C VAL A 189 1.36 12.73 -1.43
N SER A 190 2.06 13.10 -2.51
CA SER A 190 3.43 13.64 -2.42
C SER A 190 3.50 14.92 -1.58
N LYS A 191 2.47 15.76 -1.62
CA LYS A 191 2.35 17.04 -0.89
C LYS A 191 1.61 16.91 0.44
N TYR A 192 1.09 15.73 0.76
CA TYR A 192 0.31 15.53 1.97
C TYR A 192 1.10 15.93 3.23
N PRO A 193 0.55 16.74 4.16
CA PRO A 193 1.34 17.30 5.27
C PRO A 193 1.69 16.26 6.33
N HIS A 194 0.87 15.21 6.48
CA HIS A 194 0.99 14.21 7.54
C HIS A 194 1.61 12.89 7.06
N THR A 195 1.53 11.86 7.89
CA THR A 195 2.07 10.54 7.59
C THR A 195 1.14 9.75 6.68
N VAL A 196 1.70 9.14 5.64
CA VAL A 196 0.97 8.25 4.73
C VAL A 196 1.60 6.87 4.76
N LEU A 197 0.77 5.83 4.83
CA LEU A 197 1.17 4.45 4.57
C LEU A 197 0.29 3.90 3.44
N LEU A 198 0.92 3.63 2.30
CA LEU A 198 0.27 3.29 1.04
C LEU A 198 0.62 1.87 0.62
N ILE A 199 -0.37 1.01 0.42
CA ILE A 199 -0.21 -0.26 -0.27
C ILE A 199 -0.55 -0.01 -1.73
N SER A 200 0.37 -0.33 -2.64
CA SER A 200 0.12 -0.31 -4.08
C SER A 200 1.03 -1.27 -4.82
N HIS A 201 0.55 -1.74 -5.96
CA HIS A 201 1.32 -2.46 -6.97
C HIS A 201 1.78 -1.55 -8.11
N ASP A 202 1.36 -0.29 -8.11
CA ASP A 202 1.75 0.72 -9.07
C ASP A 202 3.14 1.29 -8.72
N ARG A 203 4.13 1.00 -9.59
CA ARG A 203 5.52 1.44 -9.40
C ARG A 203 5.67 2.95 -9.53
N ASP A 204 4.93 3.57 -10.44
CA ASP A 204 5.01 5.00 -10.68
C ASP A 204 4.48 5.78 -9.48
N LEU A 205 3.34 5.36 -8.93
CA LEU A 205 2.81 5.90 -7.68
C LEU A 205 3.82 5.75 -6.52
N LEU A 206 4.43 4.55 -6.37
CA LEU A 206 5.43 4.30 -5.33
C LEU A 206 6.75 5.05 -5.53
N ASN A 207 7.08 5.45 -6.76
CA ASN A 207 8.28 6.27 -7.01
C ASN A 207 8.04 7.76 -6.82
N ARG A 208 6.84 8.26 -7.17
CA ARG A 208 6.54 9.69 -7.19
C ARG A 208 5.90 10.20 -5.91
N ALA A 209 5.00 9.38 -5.31
CA ALA A 209 4.22 9.80 -4.15
C ALA A 209 4.90 9.50 -2.81
N VAL A 210 5.83 8.51 -2.73
CA VAL A 210 6.44 8.14 -1.45
C VAL A 210 7.95 8.41 -1.40
N ASN A 211 8.46 8.61 -0.19
CA ASN A 211 9.88 8.86 0.09
C ASN A 211 10.55 7.73 0.88
N SER A 212 9.81 6.68 1.17
CA SER A 212 10.28 5.53 1.93
C SER A 212 9.49 4.28 1.57
N ILE A 213 10.09 3.11 1.74
CA ILE A 213 9.43 1.83 1.55
C ILE A 213 9.49 1.02 2.85
N VAL A 214 8.36 0.48 3.25
CA VAL A 214 8.24 -0.56 4.28
C VAL A 214 8.08 -1.90 3.56
N HIS A 215 9.08 -2.76 3.65
CA HIS A 215 9.07 -4.06 2.98
C HIS A 215 8.64 -5.14 3.97
N LEU A 216 7.57 -5.83 3.65
CA LEU A 216 7.08 -7.01 4.37
C LEU A 216 7.59 -8.26 3.66
N ASP A 217 8.65 -8.84 4.19
CA ASP A 217 9.26 -10.09 3.68
C ASP A 217 9.61 -11.01 4.84
N GLN A 218 9.49 -12.32 4.62
CA GLN A 218 9.76 -13.35 5.64
C GLN A 218 9.12 -13.07 7.00
N LYS A 219 7.88 -12.54 6.99
CA LYS A 219 7.09 -12.18 8.19
C LYS A 219 7.72 -11.05 9.05
N LYS A 220 8.70 -10.32 8.52
CA LYS A 220 9.36 -9.18 9.15
C LYS A 220 9.07 -7.90 8.38
N LEU A 221 9.17 -6.77 9.08
CA LEU A 221 9.07 -5.44 8.50
C LEU A 221 10.46 -4.81 8.45
N THR A 222 10.84 -4.28 7.29
CA THR A 222 12.09 -3.54 7.13
C THR A 222 11.80 -2.18 6.50
N PHE A 223 12.46 -1.14 7.02
CA PHE A 223 12.30 0.22 6.53
C PHE A 223 13.46 0.60 5.60
N TRP A 224 13.12 1.14 4.43
CA TRP A 224 14.06 1.59 3.41
C TRP A 224 13.76 3.03 3.05
N ARG A 225 14.79 3.85 2.89
CA ARG A 225 14.66 5.23 2.42
C ARG A 225 14.68 5.26 0.90
N GLY A 226 13.87 6.14 0.33
CA GLY A 226 13.76 6.35 -1.12
C GLY A 226 12.51 5.74 -1.72
N GLY A 227 12.29 5.97 -3.04
CA GLY A 227 11.21 5.39 -3.82
C GLY A 227 11.43 3.91 -4.13
N TYR A 228 10.48 3.33 -4.88
CA TYR A 228 10.46 1.89 -5.17
C TYR A 228 11.71 1.41 -5.94
N ASP A 229 12.16 2.14 -6.95
CA ASP A 229 13.33 1.74 -7.76
C ASP A 229 14.63 1.76 -6.95
N GLN A 230 14.75 2.72 -6.02
CA GLN A 230 15.90 2.76 -5.12
C GLN A 230 15.88 1.58 -4.15
N PHE A 231 14.72 1.27 -3.59
CA PHE A 231 14.51 0.10 -2.74
C PHE A 231 14.86 -1.20 -3.48
N GLU A 232 14.38 -1.39 -4.72
CA GLU A 232 14.60 -2.59 -5.52
C GLU A 232 16.11 -2.81 -5.79
N ARG A 233 16.84 -1.73 -6.12
CA ARG A 233 18.30 -1.77 -6.27
C ARG A 233 19.01 -2.17 -4.98
N GLN A 234 18.69 -1.51 -3.86
CA GLN A 234 19.30 -1.80 -2.57
C GLN A 234 19.01 -3.24 -2.11
N LEU A 235 17.78 -3.72 -2.32
CA LEU A 235 17.40 -5.10 -1.99
C LEU A 235 18.17 -6.11 -2.83
N THR A 236 18.35 -5.85 -4.13
CA THR A 236 19.12 -6.69 -5.04
C THR A 236 20.59 -6.76 -4.63
N GLU A 237 21.21 -5.62 -4.37
CA GLU A 237 22.59 -5.52 -3.88
C GLU A 237 22.78 -6.30 -2.56
N GLN A 238 21.85 -6.13 -1.62
CA GLN A 238 21.89 -6.84 -0.34
C GLN A 238 21.81 -8.35 -0.54
N ARG A 239 20.91 -8.82 -1.42
CA ARG A 239 20.75 -10.26 -1.74
C ARG A 239 21.99 -10.84 -2.40
N GLU A 240 22.61 -10.10 -3.32
CA GLU A 240 23.87 -10.51 -3.95
C GLU A 240 25.02 -10.63 -2.94
N LEU A 241 25.16 -9.65 -2.05
CA LEU A 241 26.17 -9.66 -0.99
C LEU A 241 25.94 -10.83 -0.03
N GLN A 242 24.69 -11.10 0.33
CA GLN A 242 24.32 -12.24 1.19
C GLN A 242 24.68 -13.56 0.50
N GLU A 243 24.37 -13.72 -0.79
CA GLU A 243 24.67 -14.93 -1.54
C GLU A 243 26.20 -15.14 -1.71
N LYS A 244 26.96 -14.07 -2.05
CA LYS A 244 28.44 -14.13 -2.08
C LYS A 244 29.01 -14.54 -0.71
N SER A 245 28.45 -14.01 0.37
CA SER A 245 28.88 -14.36 1.74
C SER A 245 28.52 -15.82 2.09
N ARG A 246 27.34 -16.29 1.67
CA ARG A 246 26.90 -17.68 1.84
C ARG A 246 27.85 -18.65 1.12
N VAL A 247 28.13 -18.39 -0.17
CA VAL A 247 29.02 -19.22 -0.99
C VAL A 247 30.43 -19.27 -0.36
N LYS A 248 30.97 -18.11 0.08
CA LYS A 248 32.27 -18.05 0.77
C LYS A 248 32.26 -18.85 2.07
N GLN A 249 31.21 -18.72 2.88
CA GLN A 249 31.08 -19.47 4.14
C GLN A 249 30.98 -20.97 3.89
N GLU A 250 30.25 -21.40 2.86
CA GLU A 250 30.08 -22.79 2.49
C GLU A 250 31.41 -23.40 1.99
N ALA A 251 32.16 -22.67 1.17
CA ALA A 251 33.51 -23.09 0.74
C ALA A 251 34.47 -23.22 1.95
N GLN A 252 34.45 -22.27 2.86
CA GLN A 252 35.23 -22.33 4.09
C GLN A 252 34.83 -23.50 4.98
N ARG A 253 33.53 -23.77 5.10
CA ARG A 253 33.02 -24.94 5.83
C ARG A 253 33.49 -26.25 5.23
N LYS A 254 33.34 -26.44 3.91
CA LYS A 254 33.82 -27.62 3.18
C LYS A 254 35.33 -27.82 3.36
N HIS A 255 36.11 -26.73 3.31
CA HIS A 255 37.56 -26.81 3.53
C HIS A 255 37.88 -27.24 4.96
N MET A 256 37.21 -26.75 5.97
CA MET A 256 37.40 -27.16 7.37
C MET A 256 36.98 -28.62 7.59
N GLU A 257 35.83 -29.01 7.04
CA GLU A 257 35.33 -30.41 7.11
C GLU A 257 36.30 -31.38 6.49
N SER A 258 36.80 -31.09 5.27
CA SER A 258 37.80 -31.97 4.58
C SER A 258 39.11 -32.06 5.34
N PHE A 259 39.53 -30.97 6.01
CA PHE A 259 40.71 -31.02 6.87
C PHE A 259 40.49 -31.90 8.12
N VAL A 260 39.35 -31.74 8.78
CA VAL A 260 39.03 -32.56 9.96
C VAL A 260 38.98 -34.06 9.58
N GLU A 261 38.32 -34.39 8.48
CA GLU A 261 38.19 -35.75 7.98
C GLU A 261 39.57 -36.39 7.68
N ARG A 262 40.45 -35.65 6.97
CA ARG A 262 41.79 -36.11 6.60
C ARG A 262 42.73 -36.32 7.78
N PHE A 263 42.57 -35.50 8.84
CA PHE A 263 43.54 -35.50 9.94
C PHE A 263 42.97 -35.99 11.29
N ARG A 264 41.72 -36.47 11.32
CA ARG A 264 41.06 -36.98 12.53
C ARG A 264 41.84 -38.11 13.21
N ALA A 265 42.50 -38.96 12.45
CA ALA A 265 43.25 -40.12 12.96
C ALA A 265 44.76 -39.85 13.22
N LYS A 266 45.30 -38.66 12.87
CA LYS A 266 46.72 -38.36 13.04
C LYS A 266 46.98 -37.62 14.37
N ALA A 267 47.67 -38.26 15.29
CA ALA A 267 47.96 -37.71 16.65
C ALA A 267 48.66 -36.33 16.59
N SER A 268 49.59 -36.12 15.62
CA SER A 268 50.32 -34.84 15.48
C SER A 268 49.46 -33.64 15.06
N LYS A 269 48.27 -33.87 14.51
CA LYS A 269 47.33 -32.83 14.05
C LYS A 269 45.98 -32.84 14.78
N ALA A 270 45.81 -33.72 15.75
CA ALA A 270 44.56 -33.86 16.50
C ALA A 270 44.12 -32.56 17.15
N ARG A 271 45.03 -31.77 17.76
CA ARG A 271 44.73 -30.47 18.37
C ARG A 271 44.23 -29.45 17.36
N GLN A 272 44.77 -29.42 16.12
CA GLN A 272 44.34 -28.54 15.05
C GLN A 272 42.99 -28.96 14.47
N ALA A 273 42.74 -30.26 14.31
CA ALA A 273 41.47 -30.82 13.88
C ALA A 273 40.36 -30.47 14.91
N GLN A 274 40.64 -30.59 16.20
CA GLN A 274 39.70 -30.29 17.27
C GLN A 274 39.38 -28.78 17.35
N SER A 275 40.40 -27.91 17.12
CA SER A 275 40.18 -26.45 17.03
C SER A 275 39.26 -26.08 15.85
N ARG A 276 39.46 -26.71 14.69
CA ARG A 276 38.60 -26.47 13.51
C ARG A 276 37.20 -27.04 13.66
N LEU A 277 37.03 -28.15 14.38
CA LEU A 277 35.72 -28.70 14.71
C LEU A 277 34.92 -27.71 15.59
N LYS A 278 35.56 -27.15 16.63
CA LYS A 278 34.96 -26.11 17.46
C LYS A 278 34.63 -24.82 16.69
N ALA A 279 35.45 -24.50 15.65
CA ALA A 279 35.18 -23.36 14.78
C ALA A 279 33.96 -23.64 13.88
N LEU A 280 33.81 -24.85 13.37
CA LEU A 280 32.68 -25.33 12.58
C LEU A 280 31.36 -25.27 13.37
N GLU A 281 31.37 -25.71 14.64
CA GLU A 281 30.21 -25.66 15.53
C GLU A 281 29.74 -24.21 15.83
N LYS A 282 30.67 -23.25 15.84
CA LYS A 282 30.37 -21.82 16.04
C LYS A 282 29.86 -21.11 14.79
N LEU A 283 30.11 -21.65 13.59
CA LEU A 283 29.68 -21.09 12.33
C LEU A 283 28.16 -21.28 12.18
N LYS A 284 27.39 -20.21 12.42
CA LYS A 284 25.96 -20.20 12.10
C LYS A 284 25.78 -20.16 10.59
N PRO A 285 25.01 -21.08 10.00
CA PRO A 285 24.77 -21.07 8.56
C PRO A 285 24.05 -19.78 8.16
N ILE A 286 24.52 -19.12 7.09
CA ILE A 286 23.80 -18.03 6.46
C ILE A 286 22.61 -18.66 5.70
N ALA A 287 21.40 -18.22 6.00
CA ALA A 287 20.20 -18.70 5.32
C ALA A 287 20.31 -18.43 3.81
N ALA A 288 19.95 -19.41 3.02
CA ALA A 288 19.87 -19.24 1.57
C ALA A 288 18.81 -18.19 1.24
N VAL A 289 19.11 -17.32 0.28
CA VAL A 289 18.11 -16.44 -0.30
C VAL A 289 17.09 -17.31 -1.02
N VAL A 290 15.88 -17.40 -0.49
CA VAL A 290 14.79 -18.12 -1.13
C VAL A 290 14.30 -17.28 -2.30
N ASN A 291 14.85 -17.50 -3.47
CA ASN A 291 14.25 -17.03 -4.71
C ASN A 291 13.11 -17.97 -5.04
N ASP A 292 11.89 -17.58 -4.70
CA ASP A 292 10.72 -18.25 -5.26
C ASP A 292 10.65 -17.94 -6.75
N THR A 293 11.28 -18.76 -7.54
CA THR A 293 11.12 -18.72 -8.99
C THR A 293 9.68 -19.04 -9.32
N VAL A 294 8.97 -18.02 -9.82
CA VAL A 294 7.66 -18.23 -10.44
C VAL A 294 7.89 -19.23 -11.58
N ARG A 295 7.24 -20.39 -11.52
CA ARG A 295 7.32 -21.34 -12.64
C ARG A 295 6.76 -20.63 -13.87
N PRO A 296 7.55 -20.51 -14.95
CA PRO A 296 7.02 -19.94 -16.18
C PRO A 296 5.86 -20.85 -16.65
N PHE A 297 4.73 -20.24 -16.94
CA PHE A 297 3.66 -20.94 -17.63
C PHE A 297 3.86 -20.75 -19.13
N SER A 298 3.65 -21.81 -19.89
CA SER A 298 3.64 -21.76 -21.35
C SER A 298 2.19 -21.88 -21.82
N PHE A 299 1.81 -21.02 -22.73
CA PHE A 299 0.55 -21.22 -23.47
C PHE A 299 0.78 -22.33 -24.48
N PRO A 300 -0.14 -23.31 -24.58
CA PRO A 300 -0.05 -24.28 -25.65
C PRO A 300 -0.19 -23.58 -27.02
N GLU A 301 0.61 -23.99 -27.97
CA GLU A 301 0.47 -23.48 -29.34
C GLU A 301 -0.94 -23.81 -29.88
N PRO A 302 -1.58 -22.86 -30.59
CA PRO A 302 -2.91 -23.09 -31.14
C PRO A 302 -2.87 -24.25 -32.15
N VAL A 303 -3.80 -25.18 -32.02
CA VAL A 303 -3.91 -26.38 -32.89
C VAL A 303 -4.18 -25.98 -34.35
N LYS A 304 -4.72 -24.80 -34.58
CA LYS A 304 -4.92 -24.17 -35.91
C LYS A 304 -4.56 -22.71 -35.84
N THR A 305 -3.77 -22.25 -36.78
CA THR A 305 -3.55 -20.82 -36.98
C THR A 305 -4.81 -20.20 -37.57
N VAL A 306 -5.31 -19.15 -36.92
CA VAL A 306 -6.45 -18.37 -37.43
C VAL A 306 -5.94 -17.47 -38.55
N ALA A 307 -6.68 -17.41 -39.67
CA ALA A 307 -6.37 -16.50 -40.75
C ALA A 307 -6.44 -15.04 -40.29
N SER A 308 -5.49 -14.22 -40.76
CA SER A 308 -5.49 -12.76 -40.51
C SER A 308 -6.53 -12.04 -41.39
N PRO A 309 -7.30 -11.07 -40.84
CA PRO A 309 -7.29 -10.59 -39.48
C PRO A 309 -8.09 -11.50 -38.51
N ILE A 310 -7.62 -11.62 -37.25
CA ILE A 310 -8.38 -12.34 -36.19
C ILE A 310 -9.63 -11.56 -35.84
N VAL A 311 -9.53 -10.23 -35.75
CA VAL A 311 -10.64 -9.32 -35.51
C VAL A 311 -10.53 -8.12 -36.45
N ALA A 312 -11.60 -7.79 -37.14
CA ALA A 312 -11.71 -6.59 -37.95
C ALA A 312 -13.02 -5.87 -37.58
N LEU A 313 -12.92 -4.68 -37.07
CA LEU A 313 -14.03 -3.77 -36.79
C LEU A 313 -13.87 -2.56 -37.70
N ASN A 314 -14.93 -2.15 -38.40
CA ASN A 314 -14.88 -0.99 -39.29
C ASN A 314 -16.08 -0.08 -39.03
N GLY A 315 -15.81 1.08 -38.42
CA GLY A 315 -16.81 2.09 -38.09
C GLY A 315 -17.91 1.62 -37.11
N VAL A 316 -17.63 0.66 -36.24
CA VAL A 316 -18.61 0.04 -35.35
C VAL A 316 -18.95 0.94 -34.18
N ASN A 317 -20.23 1.01 -33.82
CA ASN A 317 -20.71 1.62 -32.60
C ASN A 317 -21.01 0.51 -31.56
N VAL A 318 -20.48 0.66 -30.33
CA VAL A 318 -20.68 -0.32 -29.26
C VAL A 318 -21.22 0.38 -28.01
N GLY A 319 -22.23 -0.20 -27.37
CA GLY A 319 -22.85 0.34 -26.15
C GLY A 319 -23.71 -0.71 -25.45
N TYR A 320 -24.13 -0.41 -24.23
CA TYR A 320 -24.96 -1.28 -23.40
C TYR A 320 -26.46 -1.14 -23.71
N THR A 321 -26.87 -0.01 -24.31
CA THR A 321 -28.27 0.30 -24.63
C THR A 321 -28.37 0.67 -26.10
N GLU A 322 -29.37 0.16 -26.77
CA GLU A 322 -29.63 0.47 -28.18
C GLU A 322 -29.86 1.98 -28.35
N GLY A 323 -29.22 2.57 -29.33
CA GLY A 323 -29.30 4.01 -29.62
C GLY A 323 -28.36 4.90 -28.79
N ASN A 324 -27.69 4.38 -27.74
CA ASN A 324 -26.76 5.15 -26.92
C ASN A 324 -25.36 4.49 -26.88
N PRO A 325 -24.56 4.60 -27.93
CA PRO A 325 -23.25 3.97 -28.01
C PRO A 325 -22.23 4.66 -27.09
N VAL A 326 -21.51 3.87 -26.30
CA VAL A 326 -20.38 4.31 -25.48
C VAL A 326 -19.14 4.55 -26.35
N LEU A 327 -18.88 3.64 -27.30
CA LEU A 327 -17.82 3.79 -28.31
C LEU A 327 -18.46 4.02 -29.67
N LYS A 328 -18.02 5.06 -30.36
CA LYS A 328 -18.56 5.47 -31.67
C LYS A 328 -17.49 5.35 -32.73
N LYS A 329 -17.90 4.87 -33.93
CA LYS A 329 -17.06 4.79 -35.14
C LYS A 329 -15.70 4.09 -34.87
N MET A 330 -15.70 3.03 -34.06
CA MET A 330 -14.50 2.30 -33.71
C MET A 330 -14.01 1.50 -34.93
N THR A 331 -12.79 1.76 -35.36
CA THR A 331 -12.09 0.97 -36.37
C THR A 331 -10.89 0.31 -35.69
N LEU A 332 -10.88 -1.02 -35.66
CA LEU A 332 -9.82 -1.82 -35.04
C LEU A 332 -9.51 -3.01 -35.92
N ARG A 333 -8.25 -3.30 -36.09
CA ARG A 333 -7.77 -4.51 -36.76
C ARG A 333 -6.75 -5.20 -35.89
N ILE A 334 -6.97 -6.47 -35.63
CA ILE A 334 -6.03 -7.35 -34.90
C ILE A 334 -5.65 -8.47 -35.85
N ASP A 335 -4.40 -8.49 -36.22
CA ASP A 335 -3.82 -9.52 -37.07
C ASP A 335 -3.17 -10.61 -36.23
N ALA A 336 -3.08 -11.83 -36.79
CA ALA A 336 -2.28 -12.88 -36.15
C ALA A 336 -0.81 -12.46 -36.15
N CYS A 337 -0.15 -12.51 -34.99
CA CYS A 337 1.31 -12.43 -34.97
C CYS A 337 1.87 -13.72 -35.58
N LEU A 338 2.74 -13.57 -36.58
CA LEU A 338 3.56 -14.63 -37.15
C LEU A 338 4.72 -14.96 -36.21
#